data_276c7a305ed1aaa5d942c711ec491acb
#
_entry.id   276c7a305ed1aaa5d942c711ec491acb
#
_cell.length_a   1.000
_cell.length_b   1.000
_cell.length_c   1.000
_cell.angle_alpha   90.00
_cell.angle_beta   90.00
_cell.angle_gamma   90.00
#
_symmetry.space_group_name_H-M   'P 1'
#
loop_
_entity.id
_entity.type
_entity.pdbx_description
1 polymer ?
#
loop_
_entity_poly.entity_id
_entity_poly.type
_entity_poly.pdbx_seq_one_letter_code
_entity_poly.pdbx_strand_id
1 'polypeptide(L)'
;SNPSNRASMRGQLTLRGVVIGVLGCVIITASSAYTALKMGALPWPIIFAAVISLFFLKLMGNASLNEANVTHTIMSAGAMVAGGLAFTIPGAWMLGYADQISWLDMFIVALAGTILGLLATALIHRHFIVDAALEFPTGNAAAQTLRATEAGGKTGKQLFGSMAIAGIYSVLRDALGVVPSMLCTLNIPGVTFGIYNSPMLLSIGFLVGFAPVAFWFAGALLGNFGIIVGGTAAGLFDIVTAQGIVKSLGMGLMMGFGVAVVLKDILPQVAGIVRGLAADSSTDTDEQSLISGSLKLDAGIIGLGAAAIAVIVAIALDLGPVPAVIVTLFTFVTTIMSAQSCGQTGIDPMEIFGLIVMLIVAAFAQIAQVKLFFIAGIVAVACGLAGDVMNDFKAGAVLGTNPRAQWVGQAIGGIVGALVAAAVMVALVTAYGPDAFGPDKSFVAAQASVVATMVSGIPSVPWFVGGFIAGIVMYWLGI
;
A
#
# COMPACT_ATOMS: atom_id res chain seq x y z
N SER A 1 18.35 -0.40 29.56
CA SER A 1 18.44 0.81 28.72
C SER A 1 17.86 2.00 29.46
N ASN A 2 18.66 3.03 29.63
CA ASN A 2 18.35 4.21 30.41
C ASN A 2 17.08 4.92 29.87
N PRO A 3 16.03 5.16 30.66
CA PRO A 3 14.82 5.84 30.22
C PRO A 3 15.06 7.23 29.63
N SER A 4 16.14 7.90 30.03
CA SER A 4 16.52 9.23 29.50
C SER A 4 16.90 9.21 28.00
N ASN A 5 17.32 8.08 27.47
CA ASN A 5 17.68 7.96 26.04
C ASN A 5 16.45 7.74 25.12
N ARG A 6 15.30 7.34 25.67
CA ARG A 6 14.06 7.20 24.89
C ARG A 6 13.39 8.53 24.58
N ALA A 7 13.69 9.59 25.31
CA ALA A 7 12.97 10.86 25.22
C ALA A 7 13.55 11.85 24.20
N SER A 8 14.77 11.67 23.71
CA SER A 8 15.41 12.66 22.85
C SER A 8 15.21 12.40 21.36
N MET A 9 14.43 13.25 20.70
CA MET A 9 14.33 13.27 19.23
C MET A 9 15.66 13.63 18.54
N ARG A 10 16.52 14.40 19.20
CA ARG A 10 17.71 15.00 18.58
C ARG A 10 18.76 14.00 18.10
N GLY A 11 18.90 12.87 18.80
CA GLY A 11 19.85 11.81 18.40
C GLY A 11 19.29 10.79 17.43
N GLN A 12 17.98 10.80 17.19
CA GLN A 12 17.27 9.83 16.36
C GLN A 12 16.85 10.42 15.01
N LEU A 13 16.29 11.63 15.01
CA LEU A 13 15.99 12.38 13.80
C LEU A 13 17.15 13.35 13.53
N THR A 14 18.07 12.93 12.69
CA THR A 14 19.30 13.67 12.38
C THR A 14 19.29 14.22 10.98
N LEU A 15 20.06 15.29 10.71
CA LEU A 15 20.15 15.86 9.36
C LEU A 15 20.67 14.84 8.34
N ARG A 16 21.71 14.08 8.69
CA ARG A 16 22.25 13.02 7.81
C ARG A 16 21.23 11.92 7.55
N GLY A 17 20.46 11.53 8.58
CA GLY A 17 19.38 10.56 8.47
C GLY A 17 18.25 11.05 7.56
N VAL A 18 17.88 12.31 7.68
CA VAL A 18 16.88 12.93 6.79
C VAL A 18 17.36 12.95 5.33
N VAL A 19 18.59 13.33 5.08
CA VAL A 19 19.15 13.37 3.70
C VAL A 19 19.19 11.96 3.10
N ILE A 20 19.72 10.98 3.81
CA ILE A 20 19.77 9.59 3.37
C ILE A 20 18.34 9.05 3.16
N GLY A 21 17.45 9.32 4.11
CA GLY A 21 16.05 8.88 4.03
C GLY A 21 15.32 9.47 2.83
N VAL A 22 15.48 10.76 2.56
CA VAL A 22 14.85 11.45 1.41
C VAL A 22 15.38 10.91 0.08
N LEU A 23 16.70 10.76 -0.05
CA LEU A 23 17.30 10.19 -1.27
C LEU A 23 16.82 8.75 -1.51
N GLY A 24 16.81 7.94 -0.47
CA GLY A 24 16.27 6.58 -0.55
C GLY A 24 14.76 6.54 -0.83
N CYS A 25 14.01 7.50 -0.27
CA CYS A 25 12.58 7.64 -0.51
C CYS A 25 12.27 7.88 -2.00
N VAL A 26 13.04 8.73 -2.67
CA VAL A 26 12.87 8.96 -4.11
C VAL A 26 13.01 7.66 -4.90
N ILE A 27 14.04 6.87 -4.62
CA ILE A 27 14.31 5.62 -5.31
C ILE A 27 13.24 4.57 -4.98
N ILE A 28 12.92 4.38 -3.71
CA ILE A 28 11.96 3.37 -3.26
C ILE A 28 10.55 3.71 -3.74
N THR A 29 10.16 4.97 -3.72
CA THR A 29 8.85 5.42 -4.21
C THR A 29 8.70 5.15 -5.71
N ALA A 30 9.70 5.50 -6.51
CA ALA A 30 9.70 5.24 -7.95
C ALA A 30 9.65 3.74 -8.25
N SER A 31 10.46 2.95 -7.57
CA SER A 31 10.49 1.49 -7.72
C SER A 31 9.17 0.85 -7.28
N SER A 32 8.55 1.38 -6.22
CA SER A 32 7.27 0.89 -5.70
C SER A 32 6.12 1.16 -6.66
N ALA A 33 6.07 2.35 -7.27
CA ALA A 33 5.09 2.68 -8.29
C ALA A 33 5.19 1.70 -9.48
N TYR A 34 6.39 1.48 -9.98
CA TYR A 34 6.65 0.56 -11.07
C TYR A 34 6.24 -0.89 -10.71
N THR A 35 6.64 -1.36 -9.53
CA THR A 35 6.30 -2.70 -9.05
C THR A 35 4.80 -2.90 -8.91
N ALA A 36 4.10 -1.95 -8.30
CA ALA A 36 2.65 -2.00 -8.13
C ALA A 36 1.92 -2.05 -9.47
N LEU A 37 2.38 -1.28 -10.45
CA LEU A 37 1.79 -1.27 -11.80
C LEU A 37 2.05 -2.58 -12.57
N LYS A 38 3.25 -3.15 -12.43
CA LYS A 38 3.60 -4.40 -13.12
C LYS A 38 2.93 -5.62 -12.50
N MET A 39 2.80 -5.67 -11.19
CA MET A 39 2.40 -6.87 -10.46
C MET A 39 0.98 -6.84 -9.90
N GLY A 40 0.42 -5.65 -9.70
CA GLY A 40 -0.83 -5.49 -8.97
C GLY A 40 -0.72 -5.80 -7.47
N ALA A 41 0.49 -5.91 -6.95
CA ALA A 41 0.80 -6.10 -5.55
C ALA A 41 2.07 -5.33 -5.19
N LEU A 42 2.20 -4.96 -3.92
CA LEU A 42 3.37 -4.24 -3.43
C LEU A 42 3.82 -4.82 -2.10
N PRO A 43 4.97 -5.52 -2.07
CA PRO A 43 5.59 -5.95 -0.83
C PRO A 43 6.02 -4.76 0.03
N TRP A 44 5.97 -4.92 1.34
CA TRP A 44 6.48 -3.90 2.25
C TRP A 44 7.99 -3.71 2.07
N PRO A 45 8.50 -2.53 1.72
CA PRO A 45 9.94 -2.29 1.56
C PRO A 45 10.65 -1.97 2.88
N ILE A 46 9.99 -2.13 4.00
CA ILE A 46 10.45 -1.71 5.33
C ILE A 46 11.78 -2.39 5.70
N ILE A 47 11.88 -3.69 5.49
CA ILE A 47 13.08 -4.46 5.84
C ILE A 47 14.28 -4.03 4.98
N PHE A 48 14.06 -3.88 3.69
CA PHE A 48 15.06 -3.39 2.75
C PHE A 48 15.53 -1.98 3.11
N ALA A 49 14.60 -1.08 3.39
CA ALA A 49 14.91 0.29 3.80
C ALA A 49 15.70 0.33 5.12
N ALA A 50 15.36 -0.54 6.08
CA ALA A 50 16.06 -0.66 7.35
C ALA A 50 17.52 -1.03 7.16
N VAL A 51 17.81 -2.05 6.35
CA VAL A 51 19.19 -2.51 6.09
C VAL A 51 20.00 -1.44 5.38
N ILE A 52 19.45 -0.80 4.35
CA ILE A 52 20.12 0.28 3.61
C ILE A 52 20.41 1.48 4.53
N SER A 53 19.45 1.87 5.34
CA SER A 53 19.61 3.00 6.26
C SER A 53 20.76 2.76 7.23
N LEU A 54 20.79 1.58 7.83
CA LEU A 54 21.87 1.23 8.76
C LEU A 54 23.23 1.18 8.06
N PHE A 55 23.29 0.63 6.86
CA PHE A 55 24.52 0.55 6.08
C PHE A 55 25.11 1.94 5.80
N PHE A 56 24.31 2.86 5.24
CA PHE A 56 24.79 4.19 4.90
C PHE A 56 25.13 5.03 6.14
N LEU A 57 24.35 4.91 7.20
CA LEU A 57 24.66 5.62 8.45
C LEU A 57 25.97 5.13 9.08
N LYS A 58 26.25 3.83 9.04
CA LYS A 58 27.52 3.28 9.52
C LYS A 58 28.71 3.77 8.71
N LEU A 59 28.56 3.95 7.40
CA LEU A 59 29.61 4.54 6.55
C LEU A 59 29.93 5.98 6.92
N MET A 60 28.96 6.71 7.45
CA MET A 60 29.12 8.12 7.83
C MET A 60 29.61 8.33 9.27
N GLY A 61 29.81 7.26 10.04
CA GLY A 61 30.27 7.31 11.41
C GLY A 61 29.39 6.53 12.37
N ASN A 62 29.49 6.80 13.67
CA ASN A 62 28.73 6.11 14.71
C ASN A 62 27.23 6.30 14.48
N ALA A 63 26.51 5.20 14.31
CA ALA A 63 25.08 5.19 14.11
C ALA A 63 24.40 4.31 15.18
N SER A 64 23.34 4.83 15.78
CA SER A 64 22.48 4.04 16.67
C SER A 64 21.40 3.30 15.86
N LEU A 65 20.85 2.22 16.42
CA LEU A 65 19.71 1.54 15.82
C LEU A 65 18.49 2.46 15.70
N ASN A 66 18.30 3.35 16.67
CA ASN A 66 17.17 4.28 16.67
C ASN A 66 17.31 5.34 15.57
N GLU A 67 18.50 5.83 15.29
CA GLU A 67 18.77 6.71 14.16
C GLU A 67 18.47 5.99 12.84
N ALA A 68 18.93 4.75 12.69
CA ALA A 68 18.66 3.93 11.51
C ALA A 68 17.16 3.64 11.37
N ASN A 69 16.46 3.40 12.47
CA ASN A 69 15.03 3.15 12.45
C ASN A 69 14.22 4.37 11.97
N VAL A 70 14.56 5.57 12.42
CA VAL A 70 13.93 6.81 11.93
C VAL A 70 14.27 7.06 10.46
N THR A 71 15.52 6.84 10.07
CA THR A 71 15.97 7.02 8.68
C THR A 71 15.21 6.10 7.72
N HIS A 72 15.05 4.81 8.07
CA HIS A 72 14.28 3.90 7.22
C HIS A 72 12.81 4.25 7.17
N THR A 73 12.27 4.81 8.24
CA THR A 73 10.89 5.33 8.27
C THR A 73 10.69 6.40 7.20
N ILE A 74 11.62 7.36 7.09
CA ILE A 74 11.60 8.36 6.03
C ILE A 74 11.71 7.71 4.65
N MET A 75 12.63 6.76 4.51
CA MET A 75 12.96 6.10 3.25
C MET A 75 11.79 5.30 2.70
N SER A 76 11.06 4.56 3.54
CA SER A 76 9.98 3.66 3.13
C SER A 76 8.62 4.34 3.02
N ALA A 77 8.43 5.53 3.58
CA ALA A 77 7.13 6.19 3.68
C ALA A 77 6.43 6.41 2.33
N GLY A 78 7.19 6.70 1.29
CA GLY A 78 6.66 6.93 -0.05
C GLY A 78 6.15 5.69 -0.79
N ALA A 79 6.55 4.50 -0.35
CA ALA A 79 6.21 3.26 -1.05
C ALA A 79 4.71 3.00 -1.09
N MET A 80 4.03 3.11 0.04
CA MET A 80 2.58 2.89 0.11
C MET A 80 1.78 4.06 -0.44
N VAL A 81 2.33 5.26 -0.43
CA VAL A 81 1.76 6.41 -1.15
C VAL A 81 1.74 6.12 -2.66
N ALA A 82 2.86 5.66 -3.20
CA ALA A 82 2.93 5.22 -4.59
C ALA A 82 1.99 4.05 -4.89
N GLY A 83 1.90 3.09 -3.97
CA GLY A 83 0.97 1.96 -4.06
C GLY A 83 -0.47 2.41 -4.13
N GLY A 84 -0.87 3.33 -3.28
CA GLY A 84 -2.23 3.88 -3.26
C GLY A 84 -2.62 4.56 -4.57
N LEU A 85 -1.71 5.33 -5.18
CA LEU A 85 -1.92 5.90 -6.51
C LEU A 85 -1.96 4.85 -7.60
N ALA A 86 -0.99 3.94 -7.60
CA ALA A 86 -0.85 2.90 -8.64
C ALA A 86 -2.01 1.89 -8.65
N PHE A 87 -2.64 1.65 -7.51
CA PHE A 87 -3.78 0.74 -7.38
C PHE A 87 -5.11 1.39 -7.75
N THR A 88 -5.16 2.66 -8.06
CA THR A 88 -6.41 3.39 -8.29
C THR A 88 -6.40 4.23 -9.58
N ILE A 89 -5.51 5.19 -9.68
CA ILE A 89 -5.50 6.19 -10.76
C ILE A 89 -5.40 5.59 -12.17
N PRO A 90 -4.57 4.58 -12.45
CA PRO A 90 -4.49 3.99 -13.80
C PRO A 90 -5.81 3.44 -14.32
N GLY A 91 -6.75 3.11 -13.43
CA GLY A 91 -8.11 2.74 -13.82
C GLY A 91 -8.81 3.84 -14.60
N ALA A 92 -8.60 5.09 -14.23
CA ALA A 92 -9.12 6.24 -14.97
C ALA A 92 -8.47 6.37 -16.35
N TRP A 93 -7.19 6.06 -16.47
CA TRP A 93 -6.50 6.02 -17.77
C TRP A 93 -7.10 4.97 -18.71
N MET A 94 -7.42 3.80 -18.16
CA MET A 94 -8.06 2.70 -18.92
C MET A 94 -9.44 3.09 -19.46
N LEU A 95 -10.15 3.98 -18.76
CA LEU A 95 -11.46 4.49 -19.17
C LEU A 95 -11.39 5.73 -20.06
N GLY A 96 -10.20 6.17 -20.45
CA GLY A 96 -10.02 7.29 -21.35
C GLY A 96 -9.94 8.67 -20.68
N TYR A 97 -9.73 8.73 -19.38
CA TYR A 97 -9.65 9.98 -18.62
C TYR A 97 -8.22 10.51 -18.40
N ALA A 98 -7.22 9.96 -19.07
CA ALA A 98 -5.82 10.36 -18.86
C ALA A 98 -5.59 11.86 -19.04
N ASP A 99 -6.25 12.48 -20.03
CA ASP A 99 -6.15 13.91 -20.31
C ASP A 99 -6.81 14.82 -19.25
N GLN A 100 -7.68 14.24 -18.42
CA GLN A 100 -8.39 14.96 -17.36
C GLN A 100 -7.67 14.91 -16.01
N ILE A 101 -6.57 14.19 -15.92
CA ILE A 101 -5.80 14.00 -14.69
C ILE A 101 -4.42 14.60 -14.87
N SER A 102 -4.17 15.72 -14.18
CA SER A 102 -2.87 16.38 -14.17
C SER A 102 -1.96 15.81 -13.07
N TRP A 103 -0.68 16.15 -13.14
CA TRP A 103 0.25 15.88 -12.05
C TRP A 103 -0.23 16.46 -10.72
N LEU A 104 -0.78 17.69 -10.77
CA LEU A 104 -1.27 18.36 -9.57
C LEU A 104 -2.44 17.60 -8.94
N ASP A 105 -3.35 17.06 -9.74
CA ASP A 105 -4.46 16.24 -9.23
C ASP A 105 -3.93 15.01 -8.48
N MET A 106 -2.99 14.29 -9.07
CA MET A 106 -2.38 13.12 -8.44
C MET A 106 -1.60 13.48 -7.19
N PHE A 107 -0.87 14.59 -7.20
CA PHE A 107 -0.16 15.09 -6.04
C PHE A 107 -1.12 15.44 -4.90
N ILE A 108 -2.23 16.12 -5.18
CA ILE A 108 -3.22 16.47 -4.17
C ILE A 108 -3.90 15.22 -3.60
N VAL A 109 -4.23 14.25 -4.43
CA VAL A 109 -4.76 12.95 -3.97
C VAL A 109 -3.77 12.28 -3.01
N ALA A 110 -2.52 12.18 -3.39
CA ALA A 110 -1.47 11.56 -2.58
C ALA A 110 -1.22 12.35 -1.29
N LEU A 111 -1.17 13.67 -1.36
CA LEU A 111 -0.94 14.53 -0.21
C LEU A 111 -2.12 14.48 0.78
N ALA A 112 -3.34 14.55 0.28
CA ALA A 112 -4.54 14.44 1.11
C ALA A 112 -4.58 13.09 1.85
N GLY A 113 -4.36 12.00 1.15
CA GLY A 113 -4.27 10.68 1.76
C GLY A 113 -3.15 10.57 2.79
N THR A 114 -1.98 11.10 2.47
CA THR A 114 -0.82 11.12 3.38
C THR A 114 -1.13 11.88 4.68
N ILE A 115 -1.68 13.07 4.57
CA ILE A 115 -1.98 13.89 5.76
C ILE A 115 -3.09 13.26 6.59
N LEU A 116 -4.16 12.78 5.96
CA LEU A 116 -5.23 12.09 6.68
C LEU A 116 -4.73 10.82 7.37
N GLY A 117 -3.87 10.06 6.72
CA GLY A 117 -3.23 8.87 7.30
C GLY A 117 -2.34 9.22 8.50
N LEU A 118 -1.57 10.29 8.40
CA LEU A 118 -0.74 10.78 9.50
C LEU A 118 -1.57 11.24 10.70
N LEU A 119 -2.64 11.98 10.47
CA LEU A 119 -3.53 12.44 11.53
C LEU A 119 -4.22 11.25 12.22
N ALA A 120 -4.72 10.29 11.43
CA ALA A 120 -5.35 9.11 11.97
C ALA A 120 -4.38 8.25 12.80
N THR A 121 -3.16 8.05 12.33
CA THR A 121 -2.17 7.24 13.03
C THR A 121 -1.68 7.90 14.33
N ALA A 122 -1.61 9.21 14.38
CA ALA A 122 -1.36 9.93 15.62
C ALA A 122 -2.45 9.66 16.66
N LEU A 123 -3.70 9.57 16.21
CA LEU A 123 -4.83 9.28 17.09
C LEU A 123 -4.82 7.84 17.61
N ILE A 124 -4.46 6.87 16.78
CA ILE A 124 -4.61 5.43 17.09
C ILE A 124 -3.31 4.77 17.58
N HIS A 125 -2.19 5.47 17.59
CA HIS A 125 -0.88 4.90 17.96
C HIS A 125 -0.93 4.17 19.30
N ARG A 126 -1.39 4.82 20.36
CA ARG A 126 -1.40 4.24 21.71
C ARG A 126 -2.26 2.98 21.77
N HIS A 127 -3.44 3.03 21.20
CA HIS A 127 -4.37 1.90 21.23
C HIS A 127 -3.76 0.65 20.61
N PHE A 128 -3.21 0.73 19.39
CA PHE A 128 -2.73 -0.44 18.65
C PHE A 128 -1.34 -0.90 19.06
N ILE A 129 -0.46 0.02 19.44
CA ILE A 129 0.94 -0.33 19.75
C ILE A 129 1.14 -0.64 21.23
N VAL A 130 0.50 0.13 22.11
CA VAL A 130 0.72 0.02 23.57
C VAL A 130 -0.36 -0.85 24.23
N ASP A 131 -1.64 -0.50 24.06
CA ASP A 131 -2.74 -1.11 24.81
C ASP A 131 -3.14 -2.48 24.25
N ALA A 132 -3.47 -2.56 22.96
CA ALA A 132 -3.77 -3.80 22.28
C ALA A 132 -2.52 -4.62 21.93
N ALA A 133 -1.38 -3.95 21.81
CA ALA A 133 -0.08 -4.54 21.51
C ALA A 133 -0.14 -5.58 20.37
N LEU A 134 -0.76 -5.21 19.25
CA LEU A 134 -0.88 -6.10 18.09
C LEU A 134 0.50 -6.48 17.55
N GLU A 135 0.58 -7.60 16.85
CA GLU A 135 1.85 -8.17 16.42
C GLU A 135 2.59 -7.32 15.40
N PHE A 136 1.89 -6.73 14.44
CA PHE A 136 2.48 -6.03 13.30
C PHE A 136 3.70 -6.78 12.74
N PRO A 137 3.49 -7.93 12.07
CA PRO A 137 4.58 -8.87 11.76
C PRO A 137 5.74 -8.24 10.99
N THR A 138 5.44 -7.35 10.05
CA THR A 138 6.47 -6.68 9.24
C THR A 138 7.29 -5.70 10.06
N GLY A 139 6.65 -4.94 10.95
CA GLY A 139 7.36 -4.03 11.85
C GLY A 139 8.26 -4.77 12.83
N ASN A 140 7.78 -5.89 13.35
CA ASN A 140 8.56 -6.75 14.22
C ASN A 140 9.77 -7.35 13.48
N ALA A 141 9.57 -7.83 12.27
CA ALA A 141 10.65 -8.34 11.42
C ALA A 141 11.70 -7.26 11.10
N ALA A 142 11.29 -6.03 10.86
CA ALA A 142 12.22 -4.91 10.63
C ALA A 142 13.10 -4.64 11.86
N ALA A 143 12.53 -4.64 13.05
CA ALA A 143 13.30 -4.48 14.30
C ALA A 143 14.32 -5.60 14.49
N GLN A 144 13.93 -6.85 14.26
CA GLN A 144 14.84 -7.99 14.38
C GLN A 144 15.94 -7.94 13.31
N THR A 145 15.62 -7.52 12.10
CA THR A 145 16.60 -7.36 11.02
C THR A 145 17.63 -6.28 11.33
N LEU A 146 17.21 -5.15 11.90
CA LEU A 146 18.15 -4.10 12.35
C LEU A 146 19.09 -4.61 13.42
N ARG A 147 18.59 -5.34 14.41
CA ARG A 147 19.41 -5.95 15.46
C ARG A 147 20.41 -6.97 14.89
N ALA A 148 19.95 -7.83 14.00
CA ALA A 148 20.80 -8.84 13.35
C ALA A 148 21.87 -8.22 12.45
N THR A 149 21.54 -7.17 11.72
CA THR A 149 22.46 -6.46 10.82
C THR A 149 23.52 -5.67 11.62
N GLU A 150 23.18 -5.13 12.76
CA GLU A 150 24.14 -4.49 13.65
C GLU A 150 25.20 -5.48 14.13
N ALA A 151 24.82 -6.72 14.39
CA ALA A 151 25.70 -7.78 14.90
C ALA A 151 26.65 -8.38 13.84
N GLY A 152 26.36 -8.25 12.53
CA GLY A 152 27.16 -8.90 11.47
C GLY A 152 27.22 -8.13 10.14
N GLY A 153 28.43 -7.89 9.62
CA GLY A 153 28.73 -6.97 8.53
C GLY A 153 28.57 -7.47 7.09
N LYS A 154 28.02 -8.67 6.81
CA LYS A 154 27.96 -9.22 5.45
C LYS A 154 26.68 -8.86 4.68
N THR A 155 25.61 -8.51 5.36
CA THR A 155 24.27 -8.32 4.78
C THR A 155 24.23 -7.16 3.78
N GLY A 156 24.90 -6.04 4.07
CA GLY A 156 24.97 -4.90 3.16
C GLY A 156 25.66 -5.22 1.84
N LYS A 157 26.78 -5.96 1.87
CA LYS A 157 27.49 -6.38 0.66
C LYS A 157 26.67 -7.32 -0.21
N GLN A 158 25.96 -8.26 0.40
CA GLN A 158 25.04 -9.16 -0.31
C GLN A 158 23.90 -8.40 -0.96
N LEU A 159 23.32 -7.46 -0.25
CA LEU A 159 22.23 -6.63 -0.75
C LEU A 159 22.64 -5.82 -1.97
N PHE A 160 23.73 -5.06 -1.88
CA PHE A 160 24.22 -4.24 -2.99
C PHE A 160 24.73 -5.07 -4.15
N GLY A 161 25.39 -6.20 -3.88
CA GLY A 161 25.81 -7.13 -4.92
C GLY A 161 24.63 -7.70 -5.69
N SER A 162 23.58 -8.11 -5.00
CA SER A 162 22.34 -8.60 -5.63
C SER A 162 21.63 -7.51 -6.42
N MET A 163 21.59 -6.27 -5.92
CA MET A 163 21.03 -5.12 -6.64
C MET A 163 21.79 -4.85 -7.95
N ALA A 164 23.13 -4.88 -7.91
CA ALA A 164 23.95 -4.67 -9.08
C ALA A 164 23.72 -5.76 -10.14
N ILE A 165 23.68 -7.01 -9.74
CA ILE A 165 23.41 -8.15 -10.64
C ILE A 165 22.01 -8.03 -11.25
N ALA A 166 20.99 -7.77 -10.44
CA ALA A 166 19.62 -7.61 -10.91
C ALA A 166 19.48 -6.40 -11.85
N GLY A 167 20.16 -5.29 -11.56
CA GLY A 167 20.18 -4.10 -12.40
C GLY A 167 20.81 -4.37 -13.77
N ILE A 168 21.96 -5.04 -13.80
CA ILE A 168 22.62 -5.44 -15.06
C ILE A 168 21.72 -6.37 -15.87
N TYR A 169 21.10 -7.36 -15.24
CA TYR A 169 20.19 -8.28 -15.90
C TYR A 169 18.97 -7.57 -16.50
N SER A 170 18.39 -6.63 -15.76
CA SER A 170 17.26 -5.83 -16.24
C SER A 170 17.63 -4.95 -17.43
N VAL A 171 18.82 -4.37 -17.45
CA VAL A 171 19.33 -3.61 -18.61
C VAL A 171 19.50 -4.52 -19.82
N LEU A 172 20.05 -5.72 -19.65
CA LEU A 172 20.20 -6.70 -20.74
C LEU A 172 18.85 -7.14 -21.32
N ARG A 173 17.85 -7.26 -20.47
CA ARG A 173 16.49 -7.67 -20.89
C ARG A 173 15.72 -6.54 -21.56
N ASP A 174 15.65 -5.38 -20.92
CA ASP A 174 14.71 -4.31 -21.29
C ASP A 174 15.34 -3.27 -22.24
N ALA A 175 16.57 -2.87 -22.00
CA ALA A 175 17.23 -1.83 -22.78
C ALA A 175 17.96 -2.38 -24.01
N LEU A 176 18.69 -3.49 -23.86
CA LEU A 176 19.49 -4.09 -24.94
C LEU A 176 18.78 -5.22 -25.68
N GLY A 177 17.73 -5.79 -25.10
CA GLY A 177 16.96 -6.87 -25.71
C GLY A 177 17.74 -8.17 -25.95
N VAL A 178 18.88 -8.34 -25.30
CA VAL A 178 19.75 -9.53 -25.46
C VAL A 178 19.12 -10.77 -24.83
N VAL A 179 18.36 -10.56 -23.75
CA VAL A 179 17.63 -11.63 -23.05
C VAL A 179 16.14 -11.46 -23.32
N PRO A 180 15.42 -12.53 -23.70
CA PRO A 180 13.98 -12.41 -23.99
C PRO A 180 13.18 -12.09 -22.72
N SER A 181 12.19 -11.21 -22.85
CA SER A 181 11.28 -10.86 -21.74
C SER A 181 10.33 -12.02 -21.39
N MET A 182 9.91 -12.79 -22.38
CA MET A 182 9.11 -14.01 -22.18
C MET A 182 9.95 -15.24 -22.55
N LEU A 183 10.13 -16.14 -21.59
CA LEU A 183 10.80 -17.42 -21.84
C LEU A 183 9.90 -18.38 -22.59
N CYS A 184 8.60 -18.35 -22.30
CA CYS A 184 7.61 -19.22 -22.89
C CYS A 184 6.26 -18.51 -22.90
N THR A 185 5.51 -18.62 -23.97
CA THR A 185 4.13 -18.13 -24.07
C THR A 185 3.29 -19.21 -24.74
N LEU A 186 2.16 -19.56 -24.14
CA LEU A 186 1.22 -20.49 -24.74
C LEU A 186 0.30 -19.77 -25.73
N ASN A 187 0.31 -20.23 -27.00
CA ASN A 187 -0.54 -19.70 -28.05
C ASN A 187 -1.88 -20.45 -28.09
N ILE A 188 -2.69 -20.27 -27.04
CA ILE A 188 -4.04 -20.79 -26.97
C ILE A 188 -5.00 -19.60 -27.03
N PRO A 189 -6.04 -19.62 -27.91
CA PRO A 189 -6.95 -18.49 -28.02
C PRO A 189 -7.60 -18.11 -26.67
N GLY A 190 -7.51 -16.84 -26.33
CA GLY A 190 -8.06 -16.29 -25.09
C GLY A 190 -7.25 -16.54 -23.82
N VAL A 191 -6.22 -17.36 -23.89
CA VAL A 191 -5.35 -17.69 -22.74
C VAL A 191 -4.17 -16.74 -22.66
N THR A 192 -3.95 -16.15 -21.49
CA THR A 192 -2.76 -15.40 -21.14
C THR A 192 -1.94 -16.21 -20.13
N PHE A 193 -1.08 -17.06 -20.62
CA PHE A 193 -0.26 -17.93 -19.79
C PHE A 193 1.12 -18.08 -20.40
N GLY A 194 2.13 -17.88 -19.59
CA GLY A 194 3.53 -17.97 -20.02
C GLY A 194 4.49 -17.76 -18.86
N ILE A 195 5.77 -17.81 -19.15
CA ILE A 195 6.82 -17.55 -18.17
C ILE A 195 7.49 -16.23 -18.50
N TYR A 196 7.26 -15.23 -17.65
CA TYR A 196 7.91 -13.93 -17.74
C TYR A 196 9.27 -13.98 -17.05
N ASN A 197 10.30 -13.55 -17.77
CA ASN A 197 11.68 -13.56 -17.31
C ASN A 197 11.97 -12.34 -16.43
N SER A 198 11.64 -12.45 -15.15
CA SER A 198 11.77 -11.35 -14.19
C SER A 198 12.43 -11.80 -12.88
N PRO A 199 13.64 -11.32 -12.58
CA PRO A 199 14.26 -11.52 -11.27
C PRO A 199 13.40 -10.96 -10.12
N MET A 200 12.70 -9.86 -10.37
CA MET A 200 11.79 -9.26 -9.40
C MET A 200 10.66 -10.21 -9.00
N LEU A 201 9.97 -10.79 -9.99
CA LEU A 201 8.88 -11.73 -9.73
C LEU A 201 9.38 -13.01 -9.06
N LEU A 202 10.54 -13.51 -9.48
CA LEU A 202 11.17 -14.66 -8.84
C LEU A 202 11.47 -14.39 -7.36
N SER A 203 12.03 -13.23 -7.05
CA SER A 203 12.35 -12.81 -5.69
C SER A 203 11.10 -12.65 -4.82
N ILE A 204 10.03 -12.10 -5.38
CA ILE A 204 8.76 -11.94 -4.65
C ILE A 204 8.13 -13.30 -4.36
N GLY A 205 8.14 -14.21 -5.32
CA GLY A 205 7.69 -15.58 -5.08
C GLY A 205 8.45 -16.27 -3.94
N PHE A 206 9.76 -16.04 -3.89
CA PHE A 206 10.60 -16.53 -2.81
C PHE A 206 10.25 -15.91 -1.44
N LEU A 207 10.02 -14.59 -1.40
CA LEU A 207 9.67 -13.87 -0.17
C LEU A 207 8.27 -14.21 0.35
N VAL A 208 7.31 -14.32 -0.56
CA VAL A 208 5.91 -14.63 -0.21
C VAL A 208 5.75 -16.06 0.27
N GLY A 209 6.52 -16.98 -0.30
CA GLY A 209 6.52 -18.38 0.08
C GLY A 209 5.57 -19.24 -0.74
N PHE A 210 5.68 -20.55 -0.53
CA PHE A 210 5.03 -21.55 -1.37
C PHE A 210 3.50 -21.50 -1.32
N ALA A 211 2.90 -21.46 -0.14
CA ALA A 211 1.45 -21.62 -0.01
C ALA A 211 0.64 -20.51 -0.71
N PRO A 212 0.88 -19.18 -0.47
CA PRO A 212 0.18 -18.14 -1.20
C PRO A 212 0.43 -18.17 -2.69
N VAL A 213 1.66 -18.45 -3.12
CA VAL A 213 2.02 -18.53 -4.54
C VAL A 213 1.33 -19.72 -5.20
N ALA A 214 1.20 -20.86 -4.52
CA ALA A 214 0.48 -22.02 -5.01
C ALA A 214 -1.01 -21.73 -5.24
N PHE A 215 -1.66 -21.00 -4.33
CA PHE A 215 -3.04 -20.53 -4.51
C PHE A 215 -3.18 -19.57 -5.69
N TRP A 216 -2.25 -18.65 -5.83
CA TRP A 216 -2.22 -17.74 -6.97
C TRP A 216 -2.08 -18.49 -8.29
N PHE A 217 -1.16 -19.43 -8.35
CA PHE A 217 -0.95 -20.28 -9.53
C PHE A 217 -2.16 -21.15 -9.84
N ALA A 218 -2.79 -21.74 -8.82
CA ALA A 218 -4.03 -22.50 -8.98
C ALA A 218 -5.16 -21.66 -9.55
N GLY A 219 -5.29 -20.40 -9.11
CA GLY A 219 -6.24 -19.45 -9.68
C GLY A 219 -5.98 -19.17 -11.16
N ALA A 220 -4.71 -18.99 -11.55
CA ALA A 220 -4.33 -18.81 -12.94
C ALA A 220 -4.65 -20.04 -13.81
N LEU A 221 -4.41 -21.24 -13.30
CA LEU A 221 -4.76 -22.50 -13.99
C LEU A 221 -6.27 -22.64 -14.14
N LEU A 222 -7.03 -22.38 -13.08
CA LEU A 222 -8.49 -22.47 -13.11
C LEU A 222 -9.08 -21.48 -14.10
N GLY A 223 -8.64 -20.23 -14.09
CA GLY A 223 -9.15 -19.20 -14.99
C GLY A 223 -8.81 -19.49 -16.45
N ASN A 224 -7.54 -19.74 -16.75
CA ASN A 224 -7.09 -19.94 -18.12
C ASN A 224 -7.54 -21.30 -18.71
N PHE A 225 -7.30 -22.39 -18.00
CA PHE A 225 -7.54 -23.73 -18.53
C PHE A 225 -8.89 -24.29 -18.13
N GLY A 226 -9.36 -24.05 -16.92
CA GLY A 226 -10.65 -24.52 -16.46
C GLY A 226 -11.81 -23.77 -17.13
N ILE A 227 -11.85 -22.46 -17.01
CA ILE A 227 -12.97 -21.64 -17.48
C ILE A 227 -12.81 -21.30 -18.96
N ILE A 228 -11.70 -20.72 -19.38
CA ILE A 228 -11.54 -20.26 -20.78
C ILE A 228 -11.43 -21.45 -21.71
N VAL A 229 -10.46 -22.31 -21.54
CA VAL A 229 -10.25 -23.46 -22.44
C VAL A 229 -11.34 -24.51 -22.25
N GLY A 230 -11.59 -24.94 -21.02
CA GLY A 230 -12.57 -25.98 -20.73
C GLY A 230 -14.01 -25.59 -21.07
N GLY A 231 -14.42 -24.38 -20.68
CA GLY A 231 -15.76 -23.89 -20.97
C GLY A 231 -16.00 -23.63 -22.46
N THR A 232 -15.02 -23.10 -23.16
CA THR A 232 -15.08 -22.87 -24.61
C THR A 232 -15.11 -24.19 -25.38
N ALA A 233 -14.27 -25.16 -25.00
CA ALA A 233 -14.24 -26.50 -25.60
C ALA A 233 -15.54 -27.27 -25.37
N ALA A 234 -16.18 -27.07 -24.22
CA ALA A 234 -17.47 -27.67 -23.89
C ALA A 234 -18.67 -26.96 -24.58
N GLY A 235 -18.42 -25.86 -25.28
CA GLY A 235 -19.49 -25.11 -26.00
C GLY A 235 -20.37 -24.30 -25.07
N LEU A 236 -19.98 -24.05 -23.83
CA LEU A 236 -20.80 -23.31 -22.86
C LEU A 236 -20.86 -21.81 -23.15
N PHE A 237 -19.81 -21.22 -23.68
CA PHE A 237 -19.67 -19.79 -23.99
C PHE A 237 -18.52 -19.57 -24.98
N ASP A 238 -18.47 -18.38 -25.57
CA ASP A 238 -17.34 -17.95 -26.40
C ASP A 238 -16.15 -17.43 -25.57
N ILE A 239 -15.05 -17.13 -26.23
CA ILE A 239 -13.80 -16.66 -25.56
C ILE A 239 -14.03 -15.35 -24.82
N VAL A 240 -14.73 -14.39 -25.44
CA VAL A 240 -14.97 -13.07 -24.82
C VAL A 240 -15.81 -13.20 -23.56
N THR A 241 -16.87 -14.00 -23.62
CA THR A 241 -17.71 -14.30 -22.45
C THR A 241 -16.90 -15.03 -21.36
N ALA A 242 -16.06 -15.99 -21.73
CA ALA A 242 -15.19 -16.70 -20.79
C ALA A 242 -14.23 -15.77 -20.07
N GLN A 243 -13.59 -14.86 -20.77
CA GLN A 243 -12.69 -13.85 -20.19
C GLN A 243 -13.46 -12.91 -19.25
N GLY A 244 -14.66 -12.50 -19.59
CA GLY A 244 -15.55 -11.71 -18.73
C GLY A 244 -15.93 -12.46 -17.45
N ILE A 245 -16.20 -13.75 -17.54
CA ILE A 245 -16.49 -14.62 -16.38
C ILE A 245 -15.27 -14.69 -15.44
N VAL A 246 -14.09 -14.96 -15.96
CA VAL A 246 -12.84 -15.03 -15.18
C VAL A 246 -12.59 -13.71 -14.45
N LYS A 247 -12.73 -12.60 -15.15
CA LYS A 247 -12.54 -11.27 -14.58
C LYS A 247 -13.56 -10.99 -13.45
N SER A 248 -14.83 -11.25 -13.69
CA SER A 248 -15.90 -11.02 -12.72
C SER A 248 -15.76 -11.91 -11.49
N LEU A 249 -15.47 -13.19 -11.69
CA LEU A 249 -15.24 -14.14 -10.60
C LEU A 249 -14.03 -13.75 -9.75
N GLY A 250 -12.92 -13.37 -10.38
CA GLY A 250 -11.71 -12.94 -9.68
C GLY A 250 -11.92 -11.67 -8.86
N MET A 251 -12.60 -10.68 -9.42
CA MET A 251 -12.97 -9.45 -8.69
C MET A 251 -13.91 -9.75 -7.53
N GLY A 252 -14.90 -10.60 -7.76
CA GLY A 252 -15.82 -11.03 -6.72
C GLY A 252 -15.08 -11.71 -5.56
N LEU A 253 -14.20 -12.66 -5.85
CA LEU A 253 -13.35 -13.33 -4.84
C LEU A 253 -12.53 -12.34 -4.03
N MET A 254 -11.89 -11.38 -4.69
CA MET A 254 -11.07 -10.37 -4.03
C MET A 254 -11.90 -9.46 -3.12
N MET A 255 -13.01 -8.95 -3.61
CA MET A 255 -13.92 -8.10 -2.85
C MET A 255 -14.56 -8.86 -1.69
N GLY A 256 -15.00 -10.07 -1.91
CA GLY A 256 -15.58 -10.94 -0.89
C GLY A 256 -14.59 -11.26 0.23
N PHE A 257 -13.36 -11.55 -0.13
CA PHE A 257 -12.29 -11.78 0.83
C PHE A 257 -12.03 -10.54 1.69
N GLY A 258 -11.91 -9.37 1.07
CA GLY A 258 -11.71 -8.10 1.79
C GLY A 258 -12.88 -7.76 2.73
N VAL A 259 -14.12 -7.95 2.29
CA VAL A 259 -15.30 -7.76 3.13
C VAL A 259 -15.33 -8.76 4.29
N ALA A 260 -14.95 -10.02 4.04
CA ALA A 260 -14.88 -11.04 5.08
C ALA A 260 -13.85 -10.71 6.18
N VAL A 261 -12.71 -10.14 5.80
CA VAL A 261 -11.71 -9.64 6.78
C VAL A 261 -12.36 -8.60 7.70
N VAL A 262 -13.09 -7.67 7.13
CA VAL A 262 -13.81 -6.64 7.91
C VAL A 262 -14.85 -7.25 8.83
N LEU A 263 -15.69 -8.16 8.31
CA LEU A 263 -16.78 -8.76 9.07
C LEU A 263 -16.29 -9.70 10.19
N LYS A 264 -15.27 -10.49 9.90
CA LYS A 264 -14.78 -11.50 10.84
C LYS A 264 -13.80 -10.93 11.87
N ASP A 265 -12.81 -10.15 11.43
CA ASP A 265 -11.67 -9.77 12.26
C ASP A 265 -11.76 -8.36 12.81
N ILE A 266 -12.46 -7.43 12.14
CA ILE A 266 -12.49 -6.02 12.50
C ILE A 266 -13.76 -5.64 13.25
N LEU A 267 -14.94 -5.96 12.73
CA LEU A 267 -16.22 -5.58 13.35
C LEU A 267 -16.39 -6.10 14.78
N PRO A 268 -16.03 -7.34 15.13
CA PRO A 268 -16.14 -7.80 16.52
C PRO A 268 -15.30 -6.99 17.51
N GLN A 269 -14.28 -6.29 17.04
CA GLN A 269 -13.35 -5.52 17.86
C GLN A 269 -13.66 -4.03 17.90
N VAL A 270 -14.63 -3.54 17.13
CA VAL A 270 -14.98 -2.12 17.04
C VAL A 270 -15.32 -1.53 18.41
N ALA A 271 -16.09 -2.24 19.23
CA ALA A 271 -16.43 -1.78 20.58
C ALA A 271 -15.19 -1.62 21.48
N GLY A 272 -14.23 -2.54 21.37
CA GLY A 272 -12.95 -2.46 22.06
C GLY A 272 -12.08 -1.30 21.58
N ILE A 273 -12.03 -1.09 20.26
CA ILE A 273 -11.29 0.02 19.65
C ILE A 273 -11.86 1.37 20.10
N VAL A 274 -13.17 1.54 20.03
CA VAL A 274 -13.86 2.78 20.45
C VAL A 274 -13.64 3.05 21.93
N ARG A 275 -13.75 2.05 22.76
CA ARG A 275 -13.49 2.18 24.21
C ARG A 275 -12.03 2.55 24.49
N GLY A 276 -11.09 1.93 23.79
CA GLY A 276 -9.66 2.24 23.91
C GLY A 276 -9.35 3.68 23.53
N LEU A 277 -9.87 4.16 22.41
CA LEU A 277 -9.69 5.54 21.96
C LEU A 277 -10.33 6.55 22.91
N ALA A 278 -11.51 6.25 23.48
CA ALA A 278 -12.17 7.10 24.47
C ALA A 278 -11.38 7.15 25.79
N ALA A 279 -10.81 6.04 26.24
CA ALA A 279 -9.98 5.99 27.44
C ALA A 279 -8.68 6.78 27.27
N ASP A 280 -8.04 6.74 26.08
CA ASP A 280 -6.82 7.48 25.77
C ASP A 280 -7.01 9.00 25.83
N SER A 281 -8.21 9.48 25.56
CA SER A 281 -8.54 10.91 25.67
C SER A 281 -8.70 11.38 27.12
N SER A 282 -8.87 10.48 28.06
CA SER A 282 -9.16 10.77 29.46
C SER A 282 -7.97 10.61 30.43
N THR A 283 -6.91 9.94 30.04
CA THR A 283 -5.72 9.71 30.87
C THR A 283 -4.58 10.67 30.53
N ASP A 284 -4.68 11.88 31.07
CA ASP A 284 -3.63 12.89 30.93
C ASP A 284 -2.67 12.83 32.12
N THR A 285 -1.62 12.01 32.01
CA THR A 285 -0.41 12.19 32.81
C THR A 285 0.78 12.35 31.88
N ASP A 286 1.32 13.55 31.79
CA ASP A 286 2.39 13.94 30.87
C ASP A 286 3.67 13.10 30.99
N GLU A 287 3.98 12.58 32.15
CA GLU A 287 5.16 11.74 32.37
C GLU A 287 5.02 10.33 31.76
N GLN A 288 3.84 9.74 31.84
CA GLN A 288 3.59 8.40 31.31
C GLN A 288 3.54 8.38 29.76
N SER A 289 3.18 9.50 29.13
CA SER A 289 3.18 9.64 27.69
C SER A 289 4.57 9.75 27.09
N LEU A 290 5.53 10.33 27.82
CA LEU A 290 6.93 10.41 27.42
C LEU A 290 7.65 9.05 27.58
N ILE A 291 7.27 8.27 28.58
CA ILE A 291 7.84 6.96 28.88
C ILE A 291 7.24 5.87 27.97
N SER A 292 5.94 5.92 27.73
CA SER A 292 5.23 4.98 26.85
C SER A 292 5.32 5.36 25.37
N GLY A 293 5.89 6.53 25.06
CA GLY A 293 6.08 6.97 23.68
C GLY A 293 4.78 7.29 22.94
N SER A 294 3.73 7.79 23.65
CA SER A 294 2.51 8.19 22.96
C SER A 294 2.68 9.49 22.19
N LEU A 295 2.19 9.50 20.96
CA LEU A 295 2.01 10.73 20.18
C LEU A 295 0.79 11.46 20.72
N LYS A 296 0.99 12.64 21.28
CA LYS A 296 -0.11 13.54 21.64
C LYS A 296 -0.22 14.63 20.58
N LEU A 297 -1.15 14.44 19.65
CA LEU A 297 -1.74 15.56 18.92
C LEU A 297 -3.05 15.91 19.59
N ASP A 298 -3.25 17.19 19.86
CA ASP A 298 -4.51 17.71 20.34
C ASP A 298 -5.63 17.35 19.34
N ALA A 299 -6.77 16.90 19.85
CA ALA A 299 -7.94 16.62 19.03
C ALA A 299 -8.37 17.83 18.19
N GLY A 300 -8.14 19.05 18.67
CA GLY A 300 -8.36 20.27 17.92
C GLY A 300 -7.46 20.40 16.69
N ILE A 301 -6.19 20.03 16.80
CA ILE A 301 -5.23 20.05 15.67
C ILE A 301 -5.62 19.00 14.64
N ILE A 302 -6.00 17.79 15.05
CA ILE A 302 -6.48 16.75 14.16
C ILE A 302 -7.74 17.20 13.42
N GLY A 303 -8.70 17.79 14.12
CA GLY A 303 -9.92 18.33 13.54
C GLY A 303 -9.66 19.44 12.53
N LEU A 304 -8.78 20.39 12.85
CA LEU A 304 -8.38 21.47 11.93
C LEU A 304 -7.67 20.94 10.70
N GLY A 305 -6.74 19.97 10.87
CA GLY A 305 -6.05 19.33 9.76
C GLY A 305 -7.00 18.60 8.84
N ALA A 306 -7.93 17.83 9.39
CA ALA A 306 -8.97 17.13 8.64
C ALA A 306 -9.89 18.10 7.88
N ALA A 307 -10.32 19.20 8.53
CA ALA A 307 -11.12 20.23 7.91
C ALA A 307 -10.38 20.93 6.77
N ALA A 308 -9.10 21.25 6.96
CA ALA A 308 -8.25 21.85 5.92
C ALA A 308 -8.13 20.92 4.70
N ILE A 309 -7.92 19.63 4.92
CA ILE A 309 -7.86 18.65 3.83
C ILE A 309 -9.19 18.52 3.13
N ALA A 310 -10.31 18.50 3.85
CA ALA A 310 -11.64 18.47 3.25
C ALA A 310 -11.87 19.69 2.33
N VAL A 311 -11.47 20.90 2.77
CA VAL A 311 -11.57 22.11 1.97
C VAL A 311 -10.68 22.03 0.71
N ILE A 312 -9.44 21.59 0.85
CA ILE A 312 -8.50 21.46 -0.28
C ILE A 312 -9.05 20.46 -1.31
N VAL A 313 -9.53 19.32 -0.86
CA VAL A 313 -10.11 18.27 -1.72
C VAL A 313 -11.38 18.78 -2.42
N ALA A 314 -12.24 19.48 -1.70
CA ALA A 314 -13.48 20.05 -2.26
C ALA A 314 -13.19 21.03 -3.38
N ILE A 315 -12.19 21.87 -3.23
CA ILE A 315 -11.85 22.96 -4.17
C ILE A 315 -10.88 22.48 -5.26
N ALA A 316 -9.74 21.94 -4.87
CA ALA A 316 -8.65 21.63 -5.80
C ALA A 316 -8.96 20.42 -6.69
N LEU A 317 -9.64 19.41 -6.17
CA LEU A 317 -10.11 18.25 -6.94
C LEU A 317 -11.55 18.42 -7.47
N ASP A 318 -12.17 19.53 -7.15
CA ASP A 318 -13.56 19.85 -7.55
C ASP A 318 -14.57 18.76 -7.17
N LEU A 319 -14.36 18.15 -5.99
CA LEU A 319 -15.29 17.14 -5.47
C LEU A 319 -16.58 17.75 -4.91
N GLY A 320 -16.53 19.01 -4.53
CA GLY A 320 -17.61 19.68 -3.80
C GLY A 320 -17.57 19.38 -2.30
N PRO A 321 -18.37 20.13 -1.50
CA PRO A 321 -18.28 20.05 -0.03
C PRO A 321 -18.77 18.71 0.54
N VAL A 322 -19.87 18.15 0.04
CA VAL A 322 -20.47 16.94 0.58
C VAL A 322 -19.60 15.70 0.34
N PRO A 323 -19.16 15.41 -0.91
CA PRO A 323 -18.25 14.29 -1.13
C PRO A 323 -16.92 14.45 -0.38
N ALA A 324 -16.37 15.66 -0.29
CA ALA A 324 -15.12 15.90 0.43
C ALA A 324 -15.22 15.59 1.93
N VAL A 325 -16.30 15.99 2.57
CA VAL A 325 -16.56 15.68 3.98
C VAL A 325 -16.74 14.18 4.18
N ILE A 326 -17.53 13.53 3.32
CA ILE A 326 -17.76 12.07 3.41
C ILE A 326 -16.44 11.32 3.26
N VAL A 327 -15.64 11.64 2.26
CA VAL A 327 -14.33 11.01 2.03
C VAL A 327 -13.42 11.19 3.23
N THR A 328 -13.35 12.39 3.79
CA THR A 328 -12.50 12.68 4.94
C THR A 328 -12.91 11.85 6.15
N LEU A 329 -14.19 11.80 6.48
CA LEU A 329 -14.71 11.04 7.61
C LEU A 329 -14.51 9.52 7.42
N PHE A 330 -14.86 8.99 6.26
CA PHE A 330 -14.65 7.57 5.98
C PHE A 330 -13.18 7.18 5.88
N THR A 331 -12.30 8.10 5.50
CA THR A 331 -10.85 7.85 5.51
C THR A 331 -10.34 7.59 6.93
N PHE A 332 -10.80 8.33 7.92
CA PHE A 332 -10.47 8.05 9.32
C PHE A 332 -10.94 6.66 9.75
N VAL A 333 -12.17 6.29 9.40
CA VAL A 333 -12.71 4.96 9.72
C VAL A 333 -11.91 3.85 9.05
N THR A 334 -11.66 3.97 7.77
CA THR A 334 -10.93 2.95 7.00
C THR A 334 -9.47 2.84 7.40
N THR A 335 -8.83 3.94 7.80
CA THR A 335 -7.45 3.90 8.34
C THR A 335 -7.37 3.13 9.65
N ILE A 336 -8.34 3.28 10.52
CA ILE A 336 -8.42 2.49 11.76
C ILE A 336 -8.59 1.01 11.44
N MET A 337 -9.46 0.67 10.50
CA MET A 337 -9.68 -0.71 10.06
C MET A 337 -8.44 -1.30 9.39
N SER A 338 -7.75 -0.52 8.60
CA SER A 338 -6.48 -0.91 7.95
C SER A 338 -5.39 -1.18 8.99
N ALA A 339 -5.25 -0.34 9.99
CA ALA A 339 -4.30 -0.54 11.09
C ALA A 339 -4.59 -1.83 11.87
N GLN A 340 -5.85 -2.13 12.14
CA GLN A 340 -6.25 -3.38 12.79
C GLN A 340 -5.87 -4.59 11.93
N SER A 341 -6.16 -4.56 10.65
CA SER A 341 -5.82 -5.64 9.72
C SER A 341 -4.30 -5.86 9.63
N CYS A 342 -3.53 -4.80 9.46
CA CYS A 342 -2.06 -4.88 9.44
C CYS A 342 -1.49 -5.44 10.74
N GLY A 343 -2.04 -5.03 11.87
CA GLY A 343 -1.59 -5.48 13.18
C GLY A 343 -1.83 -6.95 13.43
N GLN A 344 -2.93 -7.49 12.95
CA GLN A 344 -3.30 -8.89 13.12
C GLN A 344 -2.68 -9.81 12.08
N THR A 345 -2.69 -9.41 10.81
CA THR A 345 -2.40 -10.31 9.68
C THR A 345 -1.16 -9.89 8.87
N GLY A 346 -0.70 -8.67 9.03
CA GLY A 346 0.34 -8.10 8.17
C GLY A 346 -0.15 -7.67 6.79
N ILE A 347 -1.43 -7.80 6.49
CA ILE A 347 -2.05 -7.45 5.20
C ILE A 347 -2.80 -6.13 5.34
N ASP A 348 -2.61 -5.25 4.36
CA ASP A 348 -3.33 -3.99 4.24
C ASP A 348 -4.22 -4.01 3.00
N PRO A 349 -5.55 -4.18 3.14
CA PRO A 349 -6.47 -4.17 2.02
C PRO A 349 -6.85 -2.75 1.57
N MET A 350 -5.86 -1.90 1.35
CA MET A 350 -6.01 -0.46 1.10
C MET A 350 -6.89 -0.14 -0.11
N GLU A 351 -6.73 -0.87 -1.20
CA GLU A 351 -7.49 -0.68 -2.43
C GLU A 351 -8.97 -1.06 -2.26
N ILE A 352 -9.25 -2.07 -1.44
CA ILE A 352 -10.61 -2.49 -1.15
C ILE A 352 -11.36 -1.42 -0.35
N PHE A 353 -10.71 -0.82 0.63
CA PHE A 353 -11.28 0.31 1.36
C PHE A 353 -11.52 1.51 0.45
N GLY A 354 -10.60 1.78 -0.48
CA GLY A 354 -10.77 2.80 -1.50
C GLY A 354 -12.00 2.54 -2.36
N LEU A 355 -12.20 1.31 -2.82
CA LEU A 355 -13.37 0.88 -3.57
C LEU A 355 -14.67 1.05 -2.78
N ILE A 356 -14.69 0.63 -1.53
CA ILE A 356 -15.89 0.71 -0.69
C ILE A 356 -16.31 2.17 -0.49
N VAL A 357 -15.39 3.05 -0.15
CA VAL A 357 -15.70 4.48 0.05
C VAL A 357 -16.14 5.13 -1.26
N MET A 358 -15.47 4.83 -2.36
CA MET A 358 -15.84 5.30 -3.69
C MET A 358 -17.28 4.91 -4.03
N LEU A 359 -17.65 3.66 -3.82
CA LEU A 359 -19.00 3.16 -4.09
C LEU A 359 -20.06 3.79 -3.18
N ILE A 360 -19.74 4.03 -1.91
CA ILE A 360 -20.62 4.75 -0.99
C ILE A 360 -20.88 6.17 -1.50
N VAL A 361 -19.84 6.90 -1.87
CA VAL A 361 -20.00 8.26 -2.39
C VAL A 361 -20.80 8.25 -3.71
N ALA A 362 -20.53 7.31 -4.60
CA ALA A 362 -21.28 7.16 -5.85
C ALA A 362 -22.77 6.89 -5.63
N ALA A 363 -23.13 6.20 -4.54
CA ALA A 363 -24.53 5.92 -4.20
C ALA A 363 -25.30 7.15 -3.69
N PHE A 364 -24.60 8.08 -3.03
CA PHE A 364 -25.23 9.25 -2.37
C PHE A 364 -25.00 10.58 -3.07
N ALA A 365 -24.09 10.65 -4.03
CA ALA A 365 -23.78 11.88 -4.74
C ALA A 365 -23.64 11.61 -6.24
N GLN A 366 -24.13 12.54 -7.06
CA GLN A 366 -23.84 12.52 -8.50
C GLN A 366 -22.50 13.21 -8.75
N ILE A 367 -21.52 12.42 -9.13
CA ILE A 367 -20.15 12.86 -9.31
C ILE A 367 -19.59 12.25 -10.60
N ALA A 368 -18.75 12.99 -11.31
CA ALA A 368 -18.12 12.50 -12.53
C ALA A 368 -17.25 11.26 -12.24
N GLN A 369 -17.19 10.32 -13.17
CA GLN A 369 -16.43 9.06 -12.97
C GLN A 369 -14.98 9.29 -12.64
N VAL A 370 -14.31 10.25 -13.28
CA VAL A 370 -12.90 10.56 -12.99
C VAL A 370 -12.66 10.92 -11.52
N LYS A 371 -13.61 11.60 -10.89
CA LYS A 371 -13.52 12.01 -9.49
C LYS A 371 -13.67 10.85 -8.52
N LEU A 372 -14.36 9.78 -8.92
CA LEU A 372 -14.44 8.55 -8.14
C LEU A 372 -13.05 7.91 -7.96
N PHE A 373 -12.20 7.99 -8.97
CA PHE A 373 -10.81 7.51 -8.87
C PHE A 373 -9.98 8.36 -7.90
N PHE A 374 -10.24 9.66 -7.82
CA PHE A 374 -9.60 10.51 -6.83
C PHE A 374 -9.98 10.10 -5.40
N ILE A 375 -11.26 9.80 -5.18
CA ILE A 375 -11.76 9.32 -3.88
C ILE A 375 -11.08 8.00 -3.51
N ALA A 376 -11.10 7.03 -4.41
CA ALA A 376 -10.45 5.74 -4.19
C ALA A 376 -8.94 5.91 -3.90
N GLY A 377 -8.28 6.81 -4.61
CA GLY A 377 -6.86 7.13 -4.43
C GLY A 377 -6.55 7.72 -3.06
N ILE A 378 -7.33 8.70 -2.61
CA ILE A 378 -7.16 9.32 -1.28
C ILE A 378 -7.26 8.26 -0.17
N VAL A 379 -8.29 7.45 -0.22
CA VAL A 379 -8.52 6.40 0.79
C VAL A 379 -7.43 5.33 0.74
N ALA A 380 -7.05 4.88 -0.45
CA ALA A 380 -6.00 3.87 -0.61
C ALA A 380 -4.64 4.37 -0.11
N VAL A 381 -4.27 5.61 -0.43
CA VAL A 381 -3.04 6.23 0.07
C VAL A 381 -3.06 6.35 1.59
N ALA A 382 -4.15 6.83 2.16
CA ALA A 382 -4.27 6.99 3.61
C ALA A 382 -4.18 5.65 4.34
N CYS A 383 -4.87 4.63 3.86
CA CYS A 383 -4.85 3.29 4.44
C CYS A 383 -3.48 2.63 4.30
N GLY A 384 -2.84 2.74 3.14
CA GLY A 384 -1.51 2.19 2.92
C GLY A 384 -0.45 2.86 3.78
N LEU A 385 -0.48 4.17 3.86
CA LEU A 385 0.41 4.93 4.74
C LEU A 385 0.18 4.59 6.21
N ALA A 386 -1.07 4.47 6.64
CA ALA A 386 -1.39 4.09 8.01
C ALA A 386 -0.80 2.74 8.39
N GLY A 387 -0.91 1.74 7.52
CA GLY A 387 -0.28 0.44 7.73
C GLY A 387 1.24 0.53 7.85
N ASP A 388 1.88 1.32 6.99
CA ASP A 388 3.32 1.56 7.03
C ASP A 388 3.75 2.26 8.33
N VAL A 389 3.06 3.33 8.71
CA VAL A 389 3.32 4.06 9.96
C VAL A 389 3.19 3.15 11.18
N MET A 390 2.15 2.34 11.23
CA MET A 390 1.91 1.45 12.37
C MET A 390 2.96 0.34 12.46
N ASN A 391 3.42 -0.20 11.34
CA ASN A 391 4.55 -1.13 11.31
C ASN A 391 5.83 -0.47 11.83
N ASP A 392 6.10 0.76 11.45
CA ASP A 392 7.27 1.51 11.93
C ASP A 392 7.18 1.81 13.42
N PHE A 393 6.00 2.16 13.92
CA PHE A 393 5.78 2.34 15.36
C PHE A 393 6.01 1.04 16.13
N LYS A 394 5.62 -0.11 15.58
CA LYS A 394 5.91 -1.41 16.19
C LYS A 394 7.42 -1.68 16.26
N ALA A 395 8.13 -1.44 15.18
CA ALA A 395 9.59 -1.54 15.17
C ALA A 395 10.21 -0.61 16.22
N GLY A 396 9.70 0.61 16.30
CA GLY A 396 10.15 1.59 17.31
C GLY A 396 9.85 1.16 18.75
N ALA A 397 8.69 0.56 18.99
CA ALA A 397 8.35 0.03 20.31
C ALA A 397 9.30 -1.08 20.74
N VAL A 398 9.70 -1.96 19.82
CA VAL A 398 10.67 -3.03 20.07
C VAL A 398 12.08 -2.49 20.32
N LEU A 399 12.52 -1.49 19.54
CA LEU A 399 13.87 -0.91 19.62
C LEU A 399 14.01 0.23 20.63
N GLY A 400 12.91 0.79 21.09
CA GLY A 400 12.91 1.96 21.98
C GLY A 400 13.08 3.30 21.25
N THR A 401 12.65 3.38 19.98
CA THR A 401 12.68 4.62 19.19
C THR A 401 11.57 5.56 19.64
N ASN A 402 11.83 6.86 19.59
CA ASN A 402 10.85 7.88 19.93
C ASN A 402 9.75 7.95 18.86
N PRO A 403 8.46 7.73 19.18
CA PRO A 403 7.36 7.73 18.21
C PRO A 403 7.19 9.07 17.50
N ARG A 404 7.47 10.19 18.17
CA ARG A 404 7.40 11.51 17.53
C ARG A 404 8.43 11.66 16.42
N ALA A 405 9.66 11.17 16.64
CA ALA A 405 10.69 11.16 15.63
C ALA A 405 10.27 10.32 14.41
N GLN A 406 9.67 9.16 14.64
CA GLN A 406 9.13 8.33 13.56
C GLN A 406 7.97 8.99 12.83
N TRP A 407 7.06 9.61 13.55
CA TRP A 407 5.92 10.28 12.95
C TRP A 407 6.35 11.48 12.09
N VAL A 408 7.29 12.30 12.58
CA VAL A 408 7.88 13.39 11.80
C VAL A 408 8.62 12.83 10.58
N GLY A 409 9.35 11.74 10.74
CA GLY A 409 10.01 11.04 9.64
C GLY A 409 9.01 10.56 8.59
N GLN A 410 7.89 9.98 8.99
CA GLN A 410 6.80 9.60 8.09
C GLN A 410 6.20 10.80 7.37
N ALA A 411 6.03 11.92 8.05
CA ALA A 411 5.54 13.16 7.43
C ALA A 411 6.50 13.65 6.33
N ILE A 412 7.79 13.68 6.61
CA ILE A 412 8.82 14.08 5.63
C ILE A 412 8.80 13.11 4.43
N GLY A 413 8.92 11.84 4.69
CA GLY A 413 8.95 10.80 3.65
C GLY A 413 7.65 10.70 2.87
N GLY A 414 6.51 10.83 3.53
CA GLY A 414 5.19 10.81 2.90
C GLY A 414 4.97 11.98 1.95
N ILE A 415 5.38 13.20 2.33
CA ILE A 415 5.27 14.38 1.47
C ILE A 415 6.21 14.27 0.27
N VAL A 416 7.46 13.90 0.48
CA VAL A 416 8.41 13.64 -0.60
C VAL A 416 7.90 12.51 -1.50
N GLY A 417 7.38 11.45 -0.90
CA GLY A 417 6.78 10.33 -1.61
C GLY A 417 5.58 10.73 -2.46
N ALA A 418 4.72 11.62 -1.97
CA ALA A 418 3.59 12.14 -2.73
C ALA A 418 4.05 12.89 -3.99
N LEU A 419 5.07 13.74 -3.86
CA LEU A 419 5.67 14.44 -5.00
C LEU A 419 6.27 13.46 -6.02
N VAL A 420 7.08 12.52 -5.56
CA VAL A 420 7.77 11.56 -6.41
C VAL A 420 6.77 10.60 -7.06
N ALA A 421 5.82 10.08 -6.32
CA ALA A 421 4.81 9.17 -6.84
C ALA A 421 3.98 9.82 -7.96
N ALA A 422 3.52 11.04 -7.75
CA ALA A 422 2.79 11.79 -8.77
C ALA A 422 3.66 12.03 -10.03
N ALA A 423 4.92 12.42 -9.84
CA ALA A 423 5.86 12.64 -10.94
C ALA A 423 6.15 11.35 -11.74
N VAL A 424 6.35 10.22 -11.05
CA VAL A 424 6.59 8.92 -11.68
C VAL A 424 5.37 8.43 -12.44
N MET A 425 4.18 8.59 -11.87
CA MET A 425 2.92 8.23 -12.53
C MET A 425 2.74 9.00 -13.84
N VAL A 426 2.97 10.31 -13.82
CA VAL A 426 2.93 11.14 -15.04
C VAL A 426 3.99 10.71 -16.03
N ALA A 427 5.22 10.49 -15.58
CA ALA A 427 6.30 10.06 -16.45
C ALA A 427 5.99 8.74 -17.16
N LEU A 428 5.43 7.76 -16.45
CA LEU A 428 5.07 6.47 -17.02
C LEU A 428 3.93 6.57 -18.02
N VAL A 429 2.85 7.29 -17.71
CA VAL A 429 1.72 7.43 -18.63
C VAL A 429 2.09 8.28 -19.85
N THR A 430 2.98 9.24 -19.70
CA THR A 430 3.47 10.05 -20.82
C THR A 430 4.41 9.24 -21.73
N ALA A 431 5.33 8.47 -21.13
CA ALA A 431 6.32 7.69 -21.88
C ALA A 431 5.70 6.49 -22.62
N TYR A 432 4.79 5.77 -21.98
CA TYR A 432 4.21 4.54 -22.52
C TYR A 432 2.81 4.73 -23.12
N GLY A 433 2.14 5.83 -22.83
CA GLY A 433 0.76 6.08 -23.21
C GLY A 433 -0.26 5.36 -22.33
N PRO A 434 -1.52 5.88 -22.27
CA PRO A 434 -2.59 5.28 -21.47
C PRO A 434 -2.91 3.83 -21.90
N ASP A 435 -2.73 3.50 -23.16
CA ASP A 435 -3.02 2.17 -23.73
C ASP A 435 -2.04 1.08 -23.25
N ALA A 436 -0.94 1.45 -22.63
CA ALA A 436 0.03 0.50 -22.06
C ALA A 436 -0.43 -0.08 -20.71
N PHE A 437 -1.53 0.40 -20.15
CA PHE A 437 -2.02 0.02 -18.83
C PHE A 437 -3.34 -0.76 -18.95
N GLY A 438 -3.40 -1.89 -18.28
CA GLY A 438 -4.59 -2.72 -18.22
C GLY A 438 -4.30 -4.21 -18.40
N PRO A 439 -5.35 -5.05 -18.41
CA PRO A 439 -5.21 -6.48 -18.65
C PRO A 439 -4.56 -6.74 -20.01
N ASP A 440 -3.59 -7.65 -20.03
CA ASP A 440 -2.83 -8.04 -21.23
C ASP A 440 -1.96 -6.91 -21.83
N LYS A 441 -1.71 -5.86 -21.06
CA LYS A 441 -0.86 -4.73 -21.45
C LYS A 441 0.51 -4.81 -20.78
N SER A 442 1.43 -3.91 -21.16
CA SER A 442 2.78 -3.83 -20.59
C SER A 442 2.75 -3.64 -19.07
N PHE A 443 1.83 -2.81 -18.59
CA PHE A 443 1.54 -2.62 -17.18
C PHE A 443 0.16 -3.18 -16.87
N VAL A 444 0.10 -4.34 -16.26
CA VAL A 444 -1.17 -5.04 -15.98
C VAL A 444 -2.08 -4.20 -15.08
N ALA A 445 -1.50 -3.50 -14.11
CA ALA A 445 -2.21 -2.63 -13.16
C ALA A 445 -3.51 -3.29 -12.64
N ALA A 446 -3.37 -4.51 -12.12
CA ALA A 446 -4.50 -5.39 -11.82
C ALA A 446 -5.50 -4.76 -10.84
N GLN A 447 -5.03 -4.11 -9.80
CA GLN A 447 -5.89 -3.47 -8.80
C GLN A 447 -6.63 -2.27 -9.40
N ALA A 448 -5.94 -1.43 -10.17
CA ALA A 448 -6.55 -0.30 -10.85
C ALA A 448 -7.58 -0.75 -11.90
N SER A 449 -7.35 -1.87 -12.56
CA SER A 449 -8.31 -2.49 -13.48
C SER A 449 -9.60 -2.90 -12.77
N VAL A 450 -9.51 -3.41 -11.55
CA VAL A 450 -10.70 -3.70 -10.71
C VAL A 450 -11.48 -2.43 -10.41
N VAL A 451 -10.79 -1.36 -10.02
CA VAL A 451 -11.44 -0.06 -9.76
C VAL A 451 -12.15 0.44 -11.03
N ALA A 452 -11.49 0.39 -12.19
CA ALA A 452 -12.08 0.77 -13.46
C ALA A 452 -13.34 -0.02 -13.78
N THR A 453 -13.32 -1.32 -13.55
CA THR A 453 -14.45 -2.19 -13.80
C THR A 453 -15.61 -1.90 -12.86
N MET A 454 -15.34 -1.64 -11.59
CA MET A 454 -16.39 -1.28 -10.63
C MET A 454 -17.05 0.06 -10.96
N VAL A 455 -16.31 0.99 -11.57
CA VAL A 455 -16.85 2.28 -12.03
C VAL A 455 -17.65 2.13 -13.32
N SER A 456 -17.12 1.40 -14.29
CA SER A 456 -17.71 1.31 -15.65
C SER A 456 -18.78 0.23 -15.80
N GLY A 457 -18.79 -0.78 -14.93
CA GLY A 457 -19.71 -1.90 -14.96
C GLY A 457 -19.02 -3.25 -14.95
N ILE A 458 -19.63 -4.22 -14.28
CA ILE A 458 -19.10 -5.58 -14.12
C ILE A 458 -19.54 -6.40 -15.33
N PRO A 459 -18.62 -7.11 -16.05
CA PRO A 459 -18.96 -7.89 -17.22
C PRO A 459 -20.02 -8.98 -16.98
N SER A 460 -19.94 -9.66 -15.82
CA SER A 460 -20.92 -10.68 -15.42
C SER A 460 -21.25 -10.55 -13.94
N VAL A 461 -22.39 -9.93 -13.65
CA VAL A 461 -22.86 -9.74 -12.26
C VAL A 461 -23.08 -11.08 -11.53
N PRO A 462 -23.70 -12.12 -12.13
CA PRO A 462 -23.87 -13.40 -11.44
C PRO A 462 -22.55 -14.05 -11.01
N TRP A 463 -21.53 -14.02 -11.84
CA TRP A 463 -20.21 -14.56 -11.51
C TRP A 463 -19.46 -13.71 -10.50
N PHE A 464 -19.66 -12.40 -10.54
CA PHE A 464 -19.13 -11.50 -9.50
C PHE A 464 -19.75 -11.82 -8.14
N VAL A 465 -21.07 -11.95 -8.06
CA VAL A 465 -21.77 -12.29 -6.82
C VAL A 465 -21.36 -13.68 -6.31
N GLY A 466 -21.27 -14.65 -7.21
CA GLY A 466 -20.76 -15.99 -6.87
C GLY A 466 -19.35 -15.96 -6.30
N GLY A 467 -18.45 -15.21 -6.92
CA GLY A 467 -17.09 -14.99 -6.43
C GLY A 467 -17.05 -14.27 -5.08
N PHE A 468 -17.88 -13.26 -4.90
CA PHE A 468 -18.02 -12.52 -3.66
C PHE A 468 -18.43 -13.42 -2.49
N ILE A 469 -19.45 -14.24 -2.68
CA ILE A 469 -19.91 -15.21 -1.68
C ILE A 469 -18.83 -16.26 -1.44
N ALA A 470 -18.21 -16.80 -2.47
CA ALA A 470 -17.13 -17.78 -2.35
C ALA A 470 -15.92 -17.20 -1.58
N GLY A 471 -15.53 -15.95 -1.84
CA GLY A 471 -14.45 -15.28 -1.13
C GLY A 471 -14.74 -15.13 0.37
N ILE A 472 -15.96 -14.75 0.73
CA ILE A 472 -16.38 -14.67 2.13
C ILE A 472 -16.33 -16.05 2.80
N VAL A 473 -16.86 -17.08 2.14
CA VAL A 473 -16.89 -18.45 2.69
C VAL A 473 -15.48 -19.00 2.86
N MET A 474 -14.62 -18.83 1.87
CA MET A 474 -13.24 -19.30 1.93
C MET A 474 -12.48 -18.64 3.09
N TYR A 475 -12.59 -17.35 3.25
CA TYR A 475 -11.96 -16.65 4.37
C TYR A 475 -12.48 -17.13 5.72
N TRP A 476 -13.80 -17.34 5.84
CA TRP A 476 -14.42 -17.83 7.08
C TRP A 476 -13.96 -19.24 7.45
N LEU A 477 -13.70 -20.09 6.46
CA LEU A 477 -13.16 -21.44 6.65
C LEU A 477 -11.66 -21.48 6.91
N GLY A 478 -10.98 -20.35 6.80
CA GLY A 478 -9.53 -20.25 7.01
C GLY A 478 -8.68 -20.78 5.85
N ILE A 479 -9.22 -20.72 4.63
CA ILE A 479 -8.54 -21.17 3.41
C ILE A 479 -7.74 -20.03 2.80
#